data_bc96dec8049b189a175bd295b9a05029
#
_entry.id   bc96dec8049b189a175bd295b9a05029
#
_cell.length_a   1.000
_cell.length_b   1.000
_cell.length_c   1.000
_cell.angle_alpha   90.00
_cell.angle_beta   90.00
_cell.angle_gamma   90.00
#
_symmetry.space_group_name_H-M   'P 1'
#
loop_
_entity.id
_entity.type
_entity.pdbx_description
1 polymer ?
#
loop_
_entity_poly.entity_id
_entity_poly.type
_entity_poly.pdbx_seq_one_letter_code
_entity_poly.pdbx_strand_id
1 'polypeptide(L)'
;VLFNEEQLSLPQDFGTYVMENILFKISFPAEFHAQTAVEAAVMLHPHIKDRLDDIKTIEVTTHESAIRIISKVGELNNPADRDHCLQYMIAIGLIKGDLVAEDYEDDVASDPKIDRLREKMIINEDKRYSVEYHEADKRSIANKLQIHFNDGTSSEEIEVEYPIGHKRRREEGIPVLEQKFKNNLEITFDSEKCDEIYNLCINQKDLENTSVLDFQKLFSLENNIF
;
A
#
# COMPACT_ATOMS: atom_id res chain seq x y z
N VAL A 1 9.76 -31.91 -6.93
CA VAL A 1 10.21 -31.61 -5.61
C VAL A 1 9.31 -30.60 -4.89
N LEU A 2 8.70 -29.63 -5.60
CA LEU A 2 7.76 -28.66 -4.99
C LEU A 2 6.41 -29.31 -4.58
N PHE A 3 6.00 -30.39 -5.22
CA PHE A 3 4.67 -30.98 -5.04
C PHE A 3 4.69 -32.45 -4.62
N ASN A 4 5.83 -33.00 -4.15
CA ASN A 4 5.97 -34.38 -3.66
C ASN A 4 5.30 -35.42 -4.55
N GLU A 5 5.44 -35.27 -5.88
CA GLU A 5 4.82 -36.14 -6.89
C GLU A 5 3.28 -36.07 -6.97
N GLU A 6 2.64 -35.15 -6.23
CA GLU A 6 1.21 -34.90 -6.35
C GLU A 6 0.87 -34.34 -7.73
N GLN A 7 -0.21 -34.84 -8.30
CA GLN A 7 -0.69 -34.40 -9.60
C GLN A 7 -1.37 -33.02 -9.45
N LEU A 8 -0.90 -32.05 -10.20
CA LEU A 8 -1.54 -30.74 -10.24
C LEU A 8 -2.92 -30.86 -10.87
N SER A 9 -3.93 -30.37 -10.18
CA SER A 9 -5.28 -30.24 -10.72
C SER A 9 -5.72 -28.77 -10.62
N LEU A 10 -6.54 -28.35 -11.58
CA LEU A 10 -7.22 -27.07 -11.49
C LEU A 10 -8.43 -27.25 -10.56
N PRO A 11 -8.49 -26.51 -9.43
CA PRO A 11 -9.59 -26.69 -8.47
C PRO A 11 -10.92 -26.11 -8.97
N GLN A 12 -10.89 -25.32 -10.05
CA GLN A 12 -12.06 -24.68 -10.66
C GLN A 12 -11.80 -24.39 -12.14
N ASP A 13 -12.88 -24.15 -12.88
CA ASP A 13 -12.80 -23.76 -14.29
C ASP A 13 -12.23 -22.34 -14.45
N PHE A 14 -11.75 -22.02 -15.66
CA PHE A 14 -11.33 -20.66 -15.99
C PHE A 14 -12.52 -19.70 -15.98
N GLY A 15 -12.37 -18.56 -15.34
CA GLY A 15 -13.42 -17.56 -15.22
C GLY A 15 -12.84 -16.20 -14.78
N THR A 16 -13.69 -15.32 -14.32
CA THR A 16 -13.35 -13.96 -13.90
C THR A 16 -12.91 -13.84 -12.43
N TYR A 17 -12.85 -14.96 -11.71
CA TYR A 17 -12.61 -14.99 -10.26
C TYR A 17 -11.33 -14.25 -9.81
N VAL A 18 -10.32 -14.17 -10.69
CA VAL A 18 -9.09 -13.41 -10.40
C VAL A 18 -9.43 -11.93 -10.19
N MET A 19 -10.23 -11.36 -11.11
CA MET A 19 -10.64 -9.96 -11.02
C MET A 19 -11.56 -9.69 -9.82
N GLU A 20 -12.36 -10.67 -9.43
CA GLU A 20 -13.25 -10.54 -8.27
C GLU A 20 -12.49 -10.54 -6.94
N ASN A 21 -11.36 -11.25 -6.88
CA ASN A 21 -10.60 -11.47 -5.65
C ASN A 21 -9.27 -10.73 -5.59
N ILE A 22 -8.86 -10.05 -6.67
CA ILE A 22 -7.61 -9.31 -6.70
C ILE A 22 -7.59 -8.20 -5.65
N LEU A 23 -6.44 -8.06 -5.00
CA LEU A 23 -6.15 -6.95 -4.14
C LEU A 23 -5.52 -5.83 -4.97
N PHE A 24 -6.10 -4.64 -4.93
CA PHE A 24 -5.54 -3.47 -5.59
C PHE A 24 -4.59 -2.74 -4.65
N LYS A 25 -3.37 -2.47 -5.09
CA LYS A 25 -2.46 -1.57 -4.39
C LYS A 25 -2.82 -0.13 -4.78
N ILE A 26 -3.77 0.45 -4.05
CA ILE A 26 -4.38 1.73 -4.40
C ILE A 26 -3.69 2.88 -3.68
N SER A 27 -3.68 2.85 -2.33
CA SER A 27 -3.36 4.02 -1.52
C SER A 27 -1.88 4.37 -1.54
N PHE A 28 -1.02 3.38 -1.32
CA PHE A 28 0.41 3.63 -1.12
C PHE A 28 1.27 2.73 -1.99
N PRO A 29 2.41 3.23 -2.52
CA PRO A 29 3.42 2.41 -3.18
C PRO A 29 4.26 1.63 -2.15
N ALA A 30 3.61 0.92 -1.22
CA ALA A 30 4.22 0.17 -0.14
C ALA A 30 4.11 -1.34 -0.39
N GLU A 31 5.02 -2.13 0.17
CA GLU A 31 4.87 -3.57 0.20
C GLU A 31 3.53 -3.95 0.85
N PHE A 32 2.89 -5.03 0.40
CA PHE A 32 1.46 -5.25 0.65
C PHE A 32 1.12 -5.44 2.13
N HIS A 33 1.99 -6.09 2.90
CA HIS A 33 1.81 -6.28 4.35
C HIS A 33 1.89 -4.98 5.16
N ALA A 34 2.48 -3.93 4.58
CA ALA A 34 2.61 -2.61 5.22
C ALA A 34 1.43 -1.67 4.91
N GLN A 35 0.56 -1.98 3.94
CA GLN A 35 -0.50 -1.05 3.50
C GLN A 35 -1.34 -0.50 4.65
N THR A 36 -1.82 -1.38 5.52
CA THR A 36 -2.65 -1.01 6.67
C THR A 36 -1.86 -0.35 7.80
N ALA A 37 -0.58 -0.68 7.93
CA ALA A 37 0.30 -0.01 8.88
C ALA A 37 0.58 1.44 8.47
N VAL A 38 0.80 1.68 7.19
CA VAL A 38 0.95 3.04 6.64
C VAL A 38 -0.35 3.82 6.79
N GLU A 39 -1.49 3.20 6.49
CA GLU A 39 -2.80 3.83 6.69
C GLU A 39 -3.00 4.27 8.16
N ALA A 40 -2.69 3.38 9.12
CA ALA A 40 -2.76 3.71 10.54
C ALA A 40 -1.79 4.85 10.91
N ALA A 41 -0.58 4.88 10.34
CA ALA A 41 0.39 5.95 10.56
C ALA A 41 -0.11 7.30 10.02
N VAL A 42 -0.69 7.29 8.82
CA VAL A 42 -1.31 8.48 8.20
C VAL A 42 -2.47 9.00 9.05
N MET A 43 -3.31 8.12 9.59
CA MET A 43 -4.40 8.50 10.49
C MET A 43 -3.89 9.12 11.80
N LEU A 44 -2.76 8.66 12.33
CA LEU A 44 -2.13 9.22 13.52
C LEU A 44 -1.42 10.56 13.26
N HIS A 45 -0.91 10.79 12.06
CA HIS A 45 -0.11 11.97 11.71
C HIS A 45 -0.70 13.31 12.18
N PRO A 46 -1.98 13.65 11.94
CA PRO A 46 -2.53 14.94 12.34
C PRO A 46 -2.42 15.21 13.85
N HIS A 47 -2.41 14.15 14.66
CA HIS A 47 -2.40 14.23 16.12
C HIS A 47 -1.00 14.24 16.72
N ILE A 48 0.02 13.85 15.94
CA ILE A 48 1.38 13.63 16.47
C ILE A 48 2.47 14.44 15.76
N LYS A 49 2.18 15.02 14.59
CA LYS A 49 3.18 15.69 13.74
C LYS A 49 4.01 16.75 14.46
N ASP A 50 3.41 17.45 15.44
CA ASP A 50 4.06 18.49 16.21
C ASP A 50 4.78 17.94 17.47
N ARG A 51 4.75 16.61 17.69
CA ARG A 51 5.30 15.93 18.86
C ARG A 51 6.23 14.75 18.49
N LEU A 52 6.74 14.69 17.26
CA LEU A 52 7.59 13.58 16.79
C LEU A 52 8.84 13.41 17.67
N ASP A 53 9.43 14.49 18.16
CA ASP A 53 10.61 14.44 19.04
C ASP A 53 10.28 13.93 20.46
N ASP A 54 9.02 14.09 20.91
CA ASP A 54 8.51 13.61 22.18
C ASP A 54 8.20 12.11 22.20
N ILE A 55 8.20 11.45 21.04
CA ILE A 55 7.90 10.01 20.95
C ILE A 55 8.96 9.23 21.70
N LYS A 56 8.51 8.39 22.64
CA LYS A 56 9.34 7.45 23.40
C LYS A 56 9.44 6.11 22.69
N THR A 57 8.28 5.49 22.36
CA THR A 57 8.18 4.22 21.65
C THR A 57 6.96 4.23 20.73
N ILE A 58 7.03 3.44 19.66
CA ILE A 58 5.96 3.17 18.74
C ILE A 58 5.70 1.67 18.79
N GLU A 59 4.56 1.27 19.32
CA GLU A 59 4.14 -0.14 19.31
C GLU A 59 3.43 -0.44 17.98
N VAL A 60 3.94 -1.45 17.28
CA VAL A 60 3.39 -1.95 16.02
C VAL A 60 3.01 -3.40 16.23
N THR A 61 1.73 -3.71 16.12
CA THR A 61 1.23 -5.08 16.18
C THR A 61 0.84 -5.51 14.77
N THR A 62 1.35 -6.66 14.33
CA THR A 62 1.17 -7.17 12.98
C THR A 62 1.08 -8.70 12.95
N HIS A 63 1.03 -9.31 11.78
CA HIS A 63 1.03 -10.75 11.59
C HIS A 63 2.43 -11.32 11.29
N GLU A 64 2.62 -12.61 11.49
CA GLU A 64 3.92 -13.30 11.35
C GLU A 64 4.58 -13.08 9.99
N SER A 65 3.80 -13.13 8.91
CA SER A 65 4.35 -12.96 7.54
C SER A 65 4.95 -11.57 7.34
N ALA A 66 4.33 -10.50 7.87
CA ALA A 66 4.90 -9.15 7.81
C ALA A 66 6.22 -9.07 8.58
N ILE A 67 6.27 -9.62 9.79
CA ILE A 67 7.50 -9.64 10.60
C ILE A 67 8.63 -10.34 9.83
N ARG A 68 8.34 -11.47 9.23
CA ARG A 68 9.30 -12.29 8.52
C ARG A 68 9.81 -11.66 7.23
N ILE A 69 8.95 -10.95 6.51
CA ILE A 69 9.25 -10.45 5.15
C ILE A 69 9.77 -9.02 5.19
N ILE A 70 9.15 -8.13 5.96
CA ILE A 70 9.39 -6.68 5.88
C ILE A 70 9.83 -6.02 7.19
N SER A 71 9.91 -6.73 8.33
CA SER A 71 10.48 -6.12 9.54
C SER A 71 12.00 -6.14 9.46
N LYS A 72 12.60 -4.97 9.22
CA LYS A 72 14.05 -4.81 9.04
C LYS A 72 14.61 -3.80 10.02
N VAL A 73 15.77 -4.16 10.59
CA VAL A 73 16.60 -3.27 11.41
C VAL A 73 17.93 -2.99 10.70
N GLY A 74 18.60 -1.91 11.05
CA GLY A 74 19.88 -1.51 10.48
C GLY A 74 19.74 -0.63 9.25
N GLU A 75 20.82 -0.51 8.49
CA GLU A 75 20.91 0.38 7.33
C GLU A 75 20.04 -0.08 6.16
N LEU A 76 19.48 0.89 5.44
CA LEU A 76 18.73 0.69 4.21
C LEU A 76 19.45 1.43 3.08
N ASN A 77 20.01 0.65 2.14
CA ASN A 77 20.99 1.18 1.20
C ASN A 77 20.41 1.68 -0.14
N ASN A 78 19.15 1.39 -0.41
CA ASN A 78 18.51 1.71 -1.69
C ASN A 78 16.97 1.72 -1.55
N PRO A 79 16.24 2.25 -2.56
CA PRO A 79 14.78 2.27 -2.55
C PRO A 79 14.12 0.90 -2.34
N ALA A 80 14.69 -0.18 -2.90
CA ALA A 80 14.14 -1.53 -2.74
C ALA A 80 14.28 -2.08 -1.31
N ASP A 81 15.29 -1.65 -0.55
CA ASP A 81 15.37 -1.97 0.88
C ASP A 81 14.30 -1.23 1.68
N ARG A 82 14.00 0.01 1.29
CA ARG A 82 13.09 0.91 1.99
C ARG A 82 11.64 0.54 1.79
N ASP A 83 11.23 0.19 0.57
CA ASP A 83 9.86 -0.23 0.26
C ASP A 83 9.51 -1.63 0.81
N HIS A 84 10.52 -2.38 1.27
CA HIS A 84 10.40 -3.64 1.99
C HIS A 84 10.82 -3.52 3.47
N CYS A 85 10.72 -2.32 4.06
CA CYS A 85 10.97 -2.08 5.47
C CYS A 85 9.73 -1.48 6.15
N LEU A 86 9.01 -2.29 6.94
CA LEU A 86 7.80 -1.88 7.66
C LEU A 86 8.03 -0.60 8.46
N GLN A 87 9.14 -0.55 9.20
CA GLN A 87 9.49 0.57 10.05
C GLN A 87 9.75 1.87 9.25
N TYR A 88 10.35 1.76 8.06
CA TYR A 88 10.58 2.91 7.20
C TYR A 88 9.26 3.50 6.70
N MET A 89 8.40 2.66 6.17
CA MET A 89 7.11 3.07 5.61
C MET A 89 6.20 3.70 6.68
N ILE A 90 6.17 3.13 7.89
CA ILE A 90 5.47 3.73 9.04
C ILE A 90 6.07 5.09 9.40
N ALA A 91 7.40 5.20 9.46
CA ALA A 91 8.06 6.47 9.81
C ALA A 91 7.71 7.59 8.83
N ILE A 92 7.69 7.31 7.52
CA ILE A 92 7.25 8.29 6.50
C ILE A 92 5.79 8.68 6.73
N GLY A 93 4.88 7.72 6.93
CA GLY A 93 3.47 7.99 7.21
C GLY A 93 3.27 8.90 8.43
N LEU A 94 4.02 8.66 9.52
CA LEU A 94 3.98 9.48 10.73
C LEU A 94 4.55 10.89 10.51
N ILE A 95 5.59 11.04 9.69
CA ILE A 95 6.25 12.33 9.42
C ILE A 95 5.44 13.18 8.44
N LYS A 96 5.01 12.58 7.32
CA LYS A 96 4.43 13.31 6.18
C LYS A 96 2.91 13.27 6.13
N GLY A 97 2.27 12.26 6.73
CA GLY A 97 0.83 12.02 6.61
C GLY A 97 0.45 11.44 5.24
N ASP A 98 1.42 10.91 4.50
CA ASP A 98 1.27 10.25 3.22
C ASP A 98 2.50 9.35 2.96
N LEU A 99 2.47 8.57 1.88
CA LEU A 99 3.61 7.82 1.36
C LEU A 99 3.51 7.74 -0.17
N VAL A 100 4.47 8.34 -0.86
CA VAL A 100 4.59 8.35 -2.32
C VAL A 100 5.88 7.67 -2.77
N ALA A 101 6.02 7.41 -4.08
CA ALA A 101 7.18 6.69 -4.61
C ALA A 101 8.51 7.44 -4.37
N GLU A 102 8.48 8.75 -4.43
CA GLU A 102 9.61 9.64 -4.22
C GLU A 102 10.14 9.57 -2.77
N ASP A 103 9.34 9.09 -1.83
CA ASP A 103 9.75 8.95 -0.43
C ASP A 103 10.79 7.84 -0.20
N TYR A 104 11.02 7.01 -1.20
CA TYR A 104 12.06 5.98 -1.15
C TYR A 104 13.41 6.43 -1.70
N GLU A 105 13.50 7.62 -2.30
CA GLU A 105 14.72 8.14 -2.87
C GLU A 105 15.73 8.59 -1.79
N ASP A 106 17.01 8.67 -2.16
CA ASP A 106 18.11 8.89 -1.21
C ASP A 106 18.04 10.26 -0.52
N ASP A 107 17.54 11.28 -1.19
CA ASP A 107 17.39 12.63 -0.65
C ASP A 107 16.40 12.66 0.51
N VAL A 108 15.23 11.99 0.38
CA VAL A 108 14.26 11.84 1.46
C VAL A 108 14.80 10.94 2.56
N ALA A 109 15.36 9.79 2.19
CA ALA A 109 15.89 8.80 3.13
C ALA A 109 17.04 9.33 4.00
N SER A 110 17.69 10.40 3.58
CA SER A 110 18.75 11.06 4.35
C SER A 110 18.26 11.86 5.57
N ASP A 111 16.95 12.06 5.74
CA ASP A 111 16.41 12.72 6.94
C ASP A 111 16.62 11.82 8.19
N PRO A 112 17.45 12.24 9.15
CA PRO A 112 17.74 11.44 10.35
C PRO A 112 16.52 11.24 11.25
N LYS A 113 15.41 11.94 11.02
CA LYS A 113 14.15 11.71 11.76
C LYS A 113 13.59 10.34 11.47
N ILE A 114 13.74 9.87 10.22
CA ILE A 114 13.23 8.56 9.80
C ILE A 114 13.87 7.45 10.64
N ASP A 115 15.20 7.42 10.70
CA ASP A 115 15.93 6.40 11.47
C ASP A 115 15.66 6.50 12.96
N ARG A 116 15.60 7.73 13.52
CA ARG A 116 15.20 7.92 14.92
C ARG A 116 13.82 7.35 15.26
N LEU A 117 12.84 7.43 14.35
CA LEU A 117 11.53 6.83 14.57
C LEU A 117 11.58 5.31 14.38
N ARG A 118 12.30 4.81 13.38
CA ARG A 118 12.50 3.37 13.15
C ARG A 118 13.08 2.67 14.39
N GLU A 119 14.07 3.26 15.01
CA GLU A 119 14.73 2.72 16.22
C GLU A 119 13.80 2.68 17.45
N LYS A 120 12.75 3.49 17.48
CA LYS A 120 11.75 3.52 18.55
C LYS A 120 10.61 2.51 18.35
N MET A 121 10.56 1.80 17.22
CA MET A 121 9.49 0.86 16.90
C MET A 121 9.72 -0.50 17.56
N ILE A 122 8.69 -0.99 18.22
CA ILE A 122 8.63 -2.34 18.82
C ILE A 122 7.59 -3.11 17.99
N ILE A 123 8.06 -4.14 17.28
CA ILE A 123 7.22 -4.95 16.40
C ILE A 123 6.78 -6.20 17.14
N ASN A 124 5.47 -6.36 17.30
CA ASN A 124 4.85 -7.48 18.01
C ASN A 124 3.96 -8.30 17.06
N GLU A 125 3.91 -9.61 17.25
CA GLU A 125 2.95 -10.46 16.56
C GLU A 125 1.64 -10.55 17.36
N ASP A 126 0.50 -10.39 16.66
CA ASP A 126 -0.78 -10.88 17.12
C ASP A 126 -1.09 -12.21 16.42
N LYS A 127 -1.24 -13.28 17.18
CA LYS A 127 -1.56 -14.62 16.66
C LYS A 127 -2.89 -14.67 15.93
N ARG A 128 -3.86 -13.85 16.31
CA ARG A 128 -5.13 -13.70 15.60
C ARG A 128 -4.89 -13.17 14.19
N TYR A 129 -4.07 -12.13 14.03
CA TYR A 129 -3.73 -11.57 12.71
C TYR A 129 -3.03 -12.61 11.83
N SER A 130 -2.11 -13.39 12.40
CA SER A 130 -1.40 -14.44 11.67
C SER A 130 -2.33 -15.55 11.17
N VAL A 131 -3.32 -15.95 11.97
CA VAL A 131 -4.33 -16.95 11.58
C VAL A 131 -5.26 -16.38 10.50
N GLU A 132 -5.82 -15.18 10.73
CA GLU A 132 -6.78 -14.53 9.83
C GLU A 132 -6.19 -14.17 8.47
N TYR A 133 -4.88 -13.91 8.40
CA TYR A 133 -4.17 -13.73 7.14
C TYR A 133 -4.26 -14.98 6.24
N HIS A 134 -4.26 -16.19 6.81
CA HIS A 134 -4.34 -17.45 6.08
C HIS A 134 -5.76 -17.96 5.85
N GLU A 135 -6.76 -17.44 6.57
CA GLU A 135 -8.17 -17.82 6.38
C GLU A 135 -8.68 -17.37 5.00
N ALA A 136 -9.20 -18.33 4.21
CA ALA A 136 -9.57 -18.10 2.82
C ALA A 136 -10.67 -17.04 2.63
N ASP A 137 -11.58 -16.92 3.58
CA ASP A 137 -12.69 -15.96 3.57
C ASP A 137 -12.32 -14.61 4.16
N LYS A 138 -11.28 -14.53 5.00
CA LYS A 138 -10.79 -13.26 5.58
C LYS A 138 -9.67 -12.65 4.76
N ARG A 139 -8.53 -13.32 4.68
CA ARG A 139 -7.32 -12.77 4.02
C ARG A 139 -7.01 -11.36 4.49
N SER A 140 -7.19 -11.10 5.81
CA SER A 140 -6.88 -9.80 6.40
C SER A 140 -5.37 -9.54 6.42
N ILE A 141 -5.01 -8.26 6.37
CA ILE A 141 -3.62 -7.80 6.48
C ILE A 141 -3.61 -6.77 7.61
N ALA A 142 -4.00 -7.24 8.80
CA ALA A 142 -4.21 -6.35 9.93
C ALA A 142 -2.89 -5.81 10.48
N ASN A 143 -2.88 -4.52 10.75
CA ASN A 143 -1.84 -3.83 11.49
C ASN A 143 -2.47 -2.87 12.51
N LYS A 144 -1.78 -2.68 13.62
CA LYS A 144 -2.20 -1.80 14.69
C LYS A 144 -1.01 -0.99 15.21
N LEU A 145 -1.23 0.31 15.42
CA LEU A 145 -0.22 1.24 15.91
C LEU A 145 -0.69 1.97 17.15
N GLN A 146 0.21 2.14 18.12
CA GLN A 146 0.06 3.04 19.24
C GLN A 146 1.38 3.74 19.54
N ILE A 147 1.33 5.03 19.86
CA ILE A 147 2.50 5.87 20.13
C ILE A 147 2.49 6.27 21.60
N HIS A 148 3.60 6.04 22.28
CA HIS A 148 3.84 6.45 23.68
C HIS A 148 4.82 7.60 23.72
N PHE A 149 4.51 8.61 24.52
CA PHE A 149 5.32 9.83 24.65
C PHE A 149 6.16 9.84 25.94
N ASN A 150 7.19 10.70 25.95
CA ASN A 150 8.08 10.86 27.09
C ASN A 150 7.38 11.40 28.35
N ASP A 151 6.28 12.14 28.18
CA ASP A 151 5.46 12.65 29.28
C ASP A 151 4.54 11.61 29.93
N GLY A 152 4.56 10.36 29.43
CA GLY A 152 3.74 9.25 29.90
C GLY A 152 2.36 9.16 29.27
N THR A 153 2.01 10.08 28.36
CA THR A 153 0.77 10.00 27.58
C THR A 153 0.93 9.06 26.37
N SER A 154 -0.18 8.66 25.78
CA SER A 154 -0.20 7.83 24.57
C SER A 154 -1.20 8.38 23.57
N SER A 155 -0.98 8.08 22.29
CA SER A 155 -2.00 8.28 21.25
C SER A 155 -3.16 7.31 21.46
N GLU A 156 -4.24 7.53 20.73
CA GLU A 156 -5.20 6.46 20.47
C GLU A 156 -4.51 5.28 19.77
N GLU A 157 -5.07 4.09 19.94
CA GLU A 157 -4.67 2.88 19.24
C GLU A 157 -5.44 2.81 17.92
N ILE A 158 -4.75 2.72 16.80
CA ILE A 158 -5.36 2.61 15.47
C ILE A 158 -5.09 1.22 14.91
N GLU A 159 -6.16 0.45 14.72
CA GLU A 159 -6.15 -0.85 14.03
C GLU A 159 -6.81 -0.72 12.66
N VAL A 160 -6.12 -1.19 11.61
CA VAL A 160 -6.67 -1.29 10.24
C VAL A 160 -6.57 -2.74 9.80
N GLU A 161 -7.71 -3.39 9.59
CA GLU A 161 -7.76 -4.82 9.27
C GLU A 161 -7.55 -5.10 7.77
N TYR A 162 -8.17 -4.30 6.91
CA TYR A 162 -8.12 -4.49 5.46
C TYR A 162 -7.59 -3.24 4.76
N PRO A 163 -6.67 -3.35 3.79
CA PRO A 163 -6.25 -2.19 3.00
C PRO A 163 -7.40 -1.71 2.08
N ILE A 164 -7.39 -0.44 1.70
CA ILE A 164 -8.41 0.17 0.82
C ILE A 164 -8.64 -0.65 -0.45
N GLY A 165 -7.61 -1.28 -1.00
CA GLY A 165 -7.73 -2.14 -2.20
C GLY A 165 -8.36 -3.51 -1.98
N HIS A 166 -8.72 -3.87 -0.75
CA HIS A 166 -9.33 -5.16 -0.44
C HIS A 166 -10.80 -5.21 -0.90
N LYS A 167 -11.28 -6.41 -1.29
CA LYS A 167 -12.67 -6.61 -1.76
C LYS A 167 -13.74 -6.14 -0.77
N ARG A 168 -13.47 -6.18 0.54
CA ARG A 168 -14.38 -5.69 1.60
C ARG A 168 -14.46 -4.17 1.69
N ARG A 169 -13.54 -3.44 1.04
CA ARG A 169 -13.48 -1.97 1.03
C ARG A 169 -13.60 -1.39 -0.40
N ARG A 170 -14.28 -2.12 -1.30
CA ARG A 170 -14.43 -1.69 -2.70
C ARG A 170 -15.14 -0.34 -2.85
N GLU A 171 -16.14 -0.08 -2.04
CA GLU A 171 -16.88 1.19 -2.07
C GLU A 171 -15.97 2.38 -1.74
N GLU A 172 -15.06 2.22 -0.78
CA GLU A 172 -14.05 3.23 -0.46
C GLU A 172 -12.93 3.25 -1.53
N GLY A 173 -12.53 2.08 -2.01
CA GLY A 173 -11.38 1.91 -2.88
C GLY A 173 -11.61 2.39 -4.32
N ILE A 174 -12.78 2.22 -4.89
CA ILE A 174 -13.06 2.58 -6.29
C ILE A 174 -12.81 4.07 -6.55
N PRO A 175 -13.35 5.03 -5.78
CA PRO A 175 -13.05 6.45 -5.99
C PRO A 175 -11.57 6.80 -5.88
N VAL A 176 -10.84 6.15 -4.96
CA VAL A 176 -9.40 6.36 -4.80
C VAL A 176 -8.63 5.81 -6.00
N LEU A 177 -9.04 4.65 -6.52
CA LEU A 177 -8.45 4.06 -7.73
C LEU A 177 -8.68 4.94 -8.97
N GLU A 178 -9.88 5.48 -9.12
CA GLU A 178 -10.22 6.39 -10.21
C GLU A 178 -9.39 7.69 -10.14
N GLN A 179 -9.23 8.25 -8.93
CA GLN A 179 -8.39 9.43 -8.74
C GLN A 179 -6.91 9.12 -9.06
N LYS A 180 -6.41 7.97 -8.60
CA LYS A 180 -5.04 7.52 -8.93
C LYS A 180 -4.86 7.36 -10.44
N PHE A 181 -5.86 6.81 -11.13
CA PHE A 181 -5.82 6.68 -12.58
C PHE A 181 -5.70 8.04 -13.27
N LYS A 182 -6.54 9.01 -12.87
CA LYS A 182 -6.46 10.39 -13.39
C LYS A 182 -5.11 11.03 -13.13
N ASN A 183 -4.63 10.99 -11.90
CA ASN A 183 -3.32 11.55 -11.54
C ASN A 183 -2.19 10.95 -12.39
N ASN A 184 -2.24 9.65 -12.67
CA ASN A 184 -1.24 8.98 -13.50
C ASN A 184 -1.33 9.41 -14.99
N LEU A 185 -2.53 9.65 -15.51
CA LEU A 185 -2.70 10.17 -16.87
C LEU A 185 -2.14 11.59 -17.02
N GLU A 186 -2.39 12.46 -16.04
CA GLU A 186 -1.95 13.86 -16.01
C GLU A 186 -0.43 14.03 -16.04
N ILE A 187 0.34 12.99 -15.65
CA ILE A 187 1.81 12.99 -15.78
C ILE A 187 2.24 13.07 -17.26
N THR A 188 1.44 12.51 -18.16
CA THR A 188 1.86 12.31 -19.57
C THR A 188 0.98 13.05 -20.56
N PHE A 189 -0.32 13.21 -20.26
CA PHE A 189 -1.30 13.74 -21.18
C PHE A 189 -1.88 15.07 -20.70
N ASP A 190 -2.38 15.89 -21.61
CA ASP A 190 -3.17 17.07 -21.27
C ASP A 190 -4.58 16.69 -20.77
N SER A 191 -5.31 17.67 -20.24
CA SER A 191 -6.59 17.43 -19.60
C SER A 191 -7.66 16.88 -20.56
N GLU A 192 -7.66 17.30 -21.84
CA GLU A 192 -8.60 16.82 -22.83
C GLU A 192 -8.38 15.33 -23.12
N LYS A 193 -7.11 14.93 -23.27
CA LYS A 193 -6.74 13.53 -23.50
C LYS A 193 -6.97 12.67 -22.27
N CYS A 194 -6.71 13.20 -21.07
CA CYS A 194 -7.01 12.53 -19.81
C CYS A 194 -8.52 12.23 -19.69
N ASP A 195 -9.38 13.19 -20.00
CA ASP A 195 -10.83 13.02 -19.96
C ASP A 195 -11.31 12.02 -21.02
N GLU A 196 -10.75 12.05 -22.23
CA GLU A 196 -11.07 11.08 -23.29
C GLU A 196 -10.79 9.65 -22.83
N ILE A 197 -9.57 9.39 -22.33
CA ILE A 197 -9.14 8.08 -21.85
C ILE A 197 -9.99 7.63 -20.67
N TYR A 198 -10.17 8.51 -19.67
CA TYR A 198 -10.94 8.21 -18.49
C TYR A 198 -12.38 7.83 -18.82
N ASN A 199 -13.08 8.66 -19.62
CA ASN A 199 -14.46 8.42 -19.98
C ASN A 199 -14.67 7.11 -20.76
N LEU A 200 -13.72 6.74 -21.63
CA LEU A 200 -13.75 5.45 -22.30
C LEU A 200 -13.59 4.29 -21.28
N CYS A 201 -12.63 4.41 -20.37
CA CYS A 201 -12.31 3.33 -19.42
C CYS A 201 -13.42 3.07 -18.39
N ILE A 202 -14.19 4.10 -17.98
CA ILE A 202 -15.30 3.93 -17.03
C ILE A 202 -16.62 3.49 -17.71
N ASN A 203 -16.71 3.59 -19.03
CA ASN A 203 -17.88 3.17 -19.79
C ASN A 203 -17.67 1.77 -20.37
N GLN A 204 -18.15 0.74 -19.65
CA GLN A 204 -17.96 -0.65 -20.05
C GLN A 204 -18.40 -0.92 -21.50
N LYS A 205 -19.55 -0.39 -21.91
CA LYS A 205 -20.09 -0.64 -23.26
C LYS A 205 -19.21 -0.05 -24.36
N ASP A 206 -18.70 1.16 -24.15
CA ASP A 206 -17.82 1.81 -25.11
C ASP A 206 -16.47 1.12 -25.15
N LEU A 207 -15.93 0.74 -24.01
CA LEU A 207 -14.68 -0.01 -23.90
C LEU A 207 -14.76 -1.37 -24.61
N GLU A 208 -15.84 -2.14 -24.41
CA GLU A 208 -16.08 -3.43 -25.07
C GLU A 208 -16.22 -3.31 -26.60
N ASN A 209 -16.69 -2.18 -27.09
CA ASN A 209 -16.82 -1.91 -28.53
C ASN A 209 -15.58 -1.28 -29.16
N THR A 210 -14.60 -0.90 -28.35
CA THR A 210 -13.34 -0.31 -28.84
C THR A 210 -12.37 -1.41 -29.25
N SER A 211 -11.81 -1.32 -30.45
CA SER A 211 -10.78 -2.27 -30.88
C SER A 211 -9.50 -2.11 -30.06
N VAL A 212 -8.74 -3.19 -29.87
CA VAL A 212 -7.44 -3.14 -29.17
C VAL A 212 -6.50 -2.12 -29.81
N LEU A 213 -6.52 -2.02 -31.14
CA LEU A 213 -5.69 -1.06 -31.88
C LEU A 213 -6.08 0.39 -31.56
N ASP A 214 -7.38 0.69 -31.53
CA ASP A 214 -7.85 2.04 -31.25
C ASP A 214 -7.63 2.40 -29.77
N PHE A 215 -7.81 1.43 -28.85
CA PHE A 215 -7.45 1.61 -27.45
C PHE A 215 -5.96 1.94 -27.30
N GLN A 216 -5.07 1.21 -27.95
CA GLN A 216 -3.63 1.47 -27.89
C GLN A 216 -3.26 2.85 -28.46
N LYS A 217 -3.93 3.29 -29.53
CA LYS A 217 -3.68 4.63 -30.12
C LYS A 217 -4.00 5.77 -29.15
N LEU A 218 -4.95 5.59 -28.22
CA LEU A 218 -5.25 6.59 -27.21
C LEU A 218 -4.06 6.95 -26.33
N PHE A 219 -3.20 5.97 -26.07
CA PHE A 219 -2.01 6.13 -25.23
C PHE A 219 -0.75 6.48 -26.01
N SER A 220 -0.84 6.63 -27.34
CA SER A 220 0.32 7.04 -28.15
C SER A 220 0.50 8.56 -28.09
N LEU A 221 1.73 9.00 -27.85
CA LEU A 221 2.10 10.41 -28.03
C LEU A 221 2.23 10.70 -29.54
N GLU A 222 1.63 11.76 -30.01
CA GLU A 222 1.56 12.11 -31.46
C GLU A 222 2.91 12.27 -32.17
N ASN A 223 4.03 12.15 -31.50
CA ASN A 223 5.38 12.40 -32.02
C ASN A 223 6.29 11.17 -32.12
N ASN A 224 5.79 9.95 -32.00
CA ASN A 224 6.59 8.74 -32.21
C ASN A 224 6.07 7.93 -33.39
N ILE A 225 6.22 8.48 -34.59
CA ILE A 225 6.23 7.68 -35.82
C ILE A 225 7.66 7.13 -35.93
N PHE A 226 7.81 5.83 -35.61
CA PHE A 226 8.97 5.06 -36.06
C PHE A 226 8.83 4.69 -37.54
#